data_f535a9805ecfc7eb70e7896b9d230760
#
_entry.id   f535a9805ecfc7eb70e7896b9d230760
#
_cell.length_a   1.000
_cell.length_b   1.000
_cell.length_c   1.000
_cell.angle_alpha   90.00
_cell.angle_beta   90.00
_cell.angle_gamma   90.00
#
_symmetry.space_group_name_H-M   'P 1'
#
loop_
_entity.id
_entity.type
_entity.pdbx_description
1 polymer ?
#
loop_
_entity_poly.entity_id
_entity_poly.type
_entity_poly.pdbx_seq_one_letter_code
_entity_poly.pdbx_strand_id
1 'polypeptide(L)'
;MFGNLVYFNKKKIDQYSTLIRGKNAEINIKENDSEENKIATYLLECAEFEKLLQDREDYIDFVGETPDLSIKEVRISSIIKVTGEIYVPEQFDMIQLINEYKTYVMAGIDCKDQGERKIINQVFENSKMRIPIFCELGSECDYWLGIGKALPENLMVEYYDLEDFEGKEVTIIARLESRKYFKDKPLPVFDIYKDFLGLNRALRKEIVSEKKEEFECIDVEEDYLGLELLAIY
;
A
#
# COMPACT_ATOMS: atom_id res chain seq x y z
N MET A 1 -5.63 25.32 1.56
CA MET A 1 -4.29 24.73 1.48
C MET A 1 -4.48 23.45 0.67
N PHE A 2 -3.95 23.35 -0.54
CA PHE A 2 -4.07 22.11 -1.32
C PHE A 2 -3.16 21.10 -0.62
N GLY A 3 -3.75 20.04 -0.04
CA GLY A 3 -3.01 18.99 0.61
C GLY A 3 -2.08 18.30 -0.40
N ASN A 4 -0.91 17.90 0.04
CA ASN A 4 0.02 17.15 -0.79
C ASN A 4 -0.55 15.75 -0.99
N LEU A 5 -1.02 15.45 -2.18
CA LEU A 5 -1.47 14.11 -2.54
C LEU A 5 -0.24 13.20 -2.59
N VAL A 6 -0.18 12.22 -1.69
CA VAL A 6 0.94 11.28 -1.56
C VAL A 6 0.70 10.01 -2.39
N TYR A 7 -0.54 9.50 -2.36
CA TYR A 7 -0.92 8.26 -3.03
C TYR A 7 -2.34 8.35 -3.58
N PHE A 8 -2.55 7.83 -4.79
CA PHE A 8 -3.86 7.78 -5.41
C PHE A 8 -4.07 6.54 -6.27
N ASN A 9 -4.92 5.63 -5.83
CA ASN A 9 -5.25 4.41 -6.57
C ASN A 9 -6.46 4.62 -7.48
N LYS A 10 -6.23 5.35 -8.58
CA LYS A 10 -7.29 5.67 -9.56
C LYS A 10 -8.11 4.45 -9.95
N LYS A 11 -7.44 3.36 -10.30
CA LYS A 11 -8.11 2.12 -10.73
C LYS A 11 -9.09 1.59 -9.69
N LYS A 12 -8.75 1.65 -8.40
CA LYS A 12 -9.62 1.17 -7.33
C LYS A 12 -10.75 2.14 -7.05
N ILE A 13 -10.46 3.42 -7.03
CA ILE A 13 -11.47 4.47 -6.85
C ILE A 13 -12.50 4.40 -7.98
N ASP A 14 -12.09 4.28 -9.23
CA ASP A 14 -13.00 4.11 -10.37
C ASP A 14 -13.84 2.84 -10.25
N GLN A 15 -13.21 1.73 -9.83
CA GLN A 15 -13.91 0.46 -9.61
C GLN A 15 -15.00 0.58 -8.55
N TYR A 16 -14.68 1.18 -7.39
CA TYR A 16 -15.66 1.37 -6.32
C TYR A 16 -16.73 2.39 -6.70
N SER A 17 -16.36 3.50 -7.33
CA SER A 17 -17.30 4.49 -7.84
C SER A 17 -18.31 3.87 -8.81
N THR A 18 -17.84 3.01 -9.73
CA THR A 18 -18.68 2.29 -10.67
C THR A 18 -19.62 1.32 -9.97
N LEU A 19 -19.16 0.60 -8.96
CA LEU A 19 -19.98 -0.31 -8.16
C LEU A 19 -21.08 0.43 -7.39
N ILE A 20 -20.76 1.63 -6.88
CA ILE A 20 -21.72 2.46 -6.13
C ILE A 20 -22.76 3.09 -7.04
N ARG A 21 -22.34 3.69 -8.15
CA ARG A 21 -23.23 4.39 -9.09
C ARG A 21 -24.05 3.45 -9.99
N GLY A 22 -23.65 2.18 -10.12
CA GLY A 22 -24.16 1.29 -11.16
C GLY A 22 -23.53 1.58 -12.52
N LYS A 23 -23.84 0.74 -13.52
CA LYS A 23 -23.13 0.67 -14.83
C LYS A 23 -23.13 1.95 -15.71
N ASN A 24 -23.71 3.06 -15.29
CA ASN A 24 -23.99 4.21 -16.17
C ASN A 24 -23.26 5.52 -15.82
N ALA A 25 -22.20 5.49 -15.00
CA ALA A 25 -21.52 6.73 -14.63
C ALA A 25 -20.00 6.62 -14.81
N GLU A 26 -19.50 7.06 -15.95
CA GLU A 26 -18.09 7.36 -16.13
C GLU A 26 -17.79 8.75 -15.55
N ILE A 27 -16.77 8.87 -14.73
CA ILE A 27 -16.21 10.17 -14.33
C ILE A 27 -15.40 10.66 -15.53
N ASN A 28 -15.98 11.47 -16.40
CA ASN A 28 -15.30 12.09 -17.52
C ASN A 28 -14.63 13.38 -17.05
N ILE A 29 -13.51 13.27 -16.32
CA ILE A 29 -12.61 14.40 -16.12
C ILE A 29 -11.57 14.35 -17.25
N LYS A 30 -11.53 15.41 -18.06
CA LYS A 30 -10.53 15.53 -19.14
C LYS A 30 -9.15 15.59 -18.50
N GLU A 31 -8.30 14.61 -18.79
CA GLU A 31 -6.89 14.66 -18.43
C GLU A 31 -6.24 15.88 -19.10
N ASN A 32 -5.67 16.76 -18.28
CA ASN A 32 -4.83 17.86 -18.71
C ASN A 32 -3.36 17.49 -18.45
N ASP A 33 -2.52 17.68 -19.45
CA ASP A 33 -1.16 17.11 -19.56
C ASP A 33 -0.08 17.67 -18.60
N SER A 34 -0.39 18.51 -17.62
CA SER A 34 0.61 18.98 -16.63
C SER A 34 0.46 18.26 -15.30
N GLU A 35 1.58 17.94 -14.63
CA GLU A 35 1.59 17.23 -13.33
C GLU A 35 0.78 17.97 -12.25
N GLU A 36 0.87 19.29 -12.17
CA GLU A 36 0.08 20.10 -11.24
C GLU A 36 -1.43 19.94 -11.48
N ASN A 37 -1.84 19.92 -12.74
CA ASN A 37 -3.23 19.71 -13.12
C ASN A 37 -3.68 18.27 -12.80
N LYS A 38 -2.79 17.29 -12.87
CA LYS A 38 -3.06 15.90 -12.52
C LYS A 38 -3.36 15.74 -11.03
N ILE A 39 -2.54 16.34 -10.16
CA ILE A 39 -2.77 16.32 -8.70
C ILE A 39 -4.10 16.98 -8.35
N ALA A 40 -4.38 18.17 -8.91
CA ALA A 40 -5.65 18.86 -8.68
C ALA A 40 -6.85 18.03 -9.15
N THR A 41 -6.72 17.35 -10.29
CA THR A 41 -7.75 16.44 -10.82
C THR A 41 -8.00 15.28 -9.87
N TYR A 42 -6.95 14.64 -9.36
CA TYR A 42 -7.08 13.51 -8.44
C TYR A 42 -7.65 13.91 -7.09
N LEU A 43 -7.33 15.10 -6.57
CA LEU A 43 -7.97 15.63 -5.36
C LEU A 43 -9.46 15.87 -5.56
N LEU A 44 -9.87 16.34 -6.73
CA LEU A 44 -11.30 16.47 -7.08
C LEU A 44 -11.98 15.11 -7.18
N GLU A 45 -11.32 14.13 -7.80
CA GLU A 45 -11.82 12.75 -7.87
C GLU A 45 -11.97 12.13 -6.47
N CYS A 46 -11.02 12.37 -5.54
CA CYS A 46 -11.14 11.99 -4.14
C CYS A 46 -12.39 12.61 -3.50
N ALA A 47 -12.56 13.93 -3.64
CA ALA A 47 -13.70 14.63 -3.06
C ALA A 47 -15.05 14.15 -3.64
N GLU A 48 -15.10 13.83 -4.92
CA GLU A 48 -16.30 13.23 -5.52
C GLU A 48 -16.55 11.80 -5.04
N PHE A 49 -15.49 11.02 -4.89
CA PHE A 49 -15.58 9.67 -4.34
C PHE A 49 -16.09 9.68 -2.91
N GLU A 50 -15.57 10.59 -2.06
CA GLU A 50 -16.06 10.76 -0.69
C GLU A 50 -17.55 11.13 -0.66
N LYS A 51 -18.01 12.01 -1.52
CA LYS A 51 -19.46 12.33 -1.62
C LYS A 51 -20.31 11.11 -1.95
N LEU A 52 -19.80 10.20 -2.79
CA LEU A 52 -20.51 8.94 -3.10
C LEU A 52 -20.54 7.98 -1.91
N LEU A 53 -19.60 8.09 -1.00
CA LEU A 53 -19.49 7.23 0.18
C LEU A 53 -20.38 7.71 1.33
N GLN A 54 -20.67 9.02 1.43
CA GLN A 54 -21.33 9.64 2.59
C GLN A 54 -22.66 8.97 3.01
N ASP A 55 -23.43 8.47 2.04
CA ASP A 55 -24.73 7.85 2.29
C ASP A 55 -24.65 6.32 2.49
N ARG A 56 -23.45 5.78 2.64
CA ARG A 56 -23.25 4.33 2.70
C ARG A 56 -23.03 3.86 4.13
N GLU A 57 -23.71 2.78 4.50
CA GLU A 57 -23.53 2.11 5.80
C GLU A 57 -22.15 1.45 5.98
N ASP A 58 -21.44 1.17 4.88
CA ASP A 58 -20.11 0.56 4.88
C ASP A 58 -18.96 1.59 4.74
N TYR A 59 -19.26 2.88 4.89
CA TYR A 59 -18.29 3.97 4.98
C TYR A 59 -18.32 4.61 6.36
N ILE A 60 -17.15 4.82 6.94
CA ILE A 60 -17.00 5.44 8.25
C ILE A 60 -15.90 6.49 8.19
N ASP A 61 -16.27 7.72 8.54
CA ASP A 61 -15.35 8.85 8.63
C ASP A 61 -14.92 9.04 10.10
N PHE A 62 -13.65 8.83 10.38
CA PHE A 62 -13.01 9.02 11.68
C PHE A 62 -12.19 10.30 11.75
N VAL A 63 -12.25 11.17 10.76
CA VAL A 63 -11.47 12.42 10.76
C VAL A 63 -11.95 13.31 11.91
N GLY A 64 -11.01 13.70 12.77
CA GLY A 64 -11.30 14.50 13.98
C GLY A 64 -11.83 13.69 15.16
N GLU A 65 -11.96 12.38 15.02
CA GLU A 65 -12.27 11.46 16.10
C GLU A 65 -11.03 10.63 16.46
N THR A 66 -10.87 10.28 17.72
CA THR A 66 -9.88 9.27 18.10
C THR A 66 -10.48 7.92 17.74
N PRO A 67 -9.94 7.19 16.75
CA PRO A 67 -10.50 5.91 16.34
C PRO A 67 -10.16 4.79 17.35
N ASP A 68 -10.51 4.99 18.61
CA ASP A 68 -10.28 4.07 19.70
C ASP A 68 -10.87 2.67 19.45
N LEU A 69 -11.52 2.09 20.40
CA LEU A 69 -12.15 0.76 20.30
C LEU A 69 -13.11 0.61 19.10
N SER A 70 -13.68 1.70 18.59
CA SER A 70 -14.66 1.67 17.50
C SER A 70 -14.08 1.19 16.17
N ILE A 71 -12.82 1.46 15.88
CA ILE A 71 -12.19 0.95 14.66
C ILE A 71 -12.05 -0.58 14.66
N LYS A 72 -12.01 -1.20 15.86
CA LYS A 72 -12.00 -2.66 16.00
C LYS A 72 -13.32 -3.30 15.57
N GLU A 73 -14.40 -2.58 15.68
CA GLU A 73 -15.75 -3.07 15.37
C GLU A 73 -16.12 -2.85 13.90
N VAL A 74 -15.35 -2.04 13.18
CA VAL A 74 -15.58 -1.77 11.76
C VAL A 74 -15.61 -3.06 10.97
N ARG A 75 -16.64 -3.27 10.19
CA ARG A 75 -16.81 -4.47 9.37
C ARG A 75 -15.67 -4.60 8.34
N ILE A 76 -15.14 -5.82 8.18
CA ILE A 76 -14.23 -6.13 7.07
C ILE A 76 -14.91 -5.78 5.74
N SER A 77 -14.16 -5.18 4.85
CA SER A 77 -14.57 -4.61 3.56
C SER A 77 -15.19 -3.21 3.63
N SER A 78 -15.41 -2.64 4.82
CA SER A 78 -15.80 -1.23 4.91
C SER A 78 -14.68 -0.32 4.43
N ILE A 79 -15.07 0.85 3.91
CA ILE A 79 -14.15 1.93 3.57
C ILE A 79 -14.09 2.86 4.79
N ILE A 80 -12.89 3.20 5.20
CA ILE A 80 -12.63 4.13 6.30
C ILE A 80 -11.90 5.35 5.78
N LYS A 81 -12.20 6.49 6.37
CA LYS A 81 -11.42 7.71 6.26
C LYS A 81 -10.92 8.06 7.66
N VAL A 82 -9.63 8.25 7.80
CA VAL A 82 -8.99 8.46 9.09
C VAL A 82 -7.78 9.36 8.92
N THR A 83 -7.44 10.12 9.96
CA THR A 83 -6.16 10.82 10.05
C THR A 83 -5.14 9.95 10.76
N GLY A 84 -3.88 10.14 10.44
CA GLY A 84 -2.77 9.44 11.06
C GLY A 84 -1.44 9.81 10.42
N GLU A 85 -0.38 9.22 10.93
CA GLU A 85 0.97 9.35 10.38
C GLU A 85 1.30 8.16 9.51
N ILE A 86 2.14 8.37 8.49
CA ILE A 86 2.59 7.29 7.61
C ILE A 86 4.11 7.20 7.64
N TYR A 87 4.61 5.97 7.51
CA TYR A 87 6.03 5.72 7.31
C TYR A 87 6.27 4.42 6.52
N VAL A 88 7.46 4.31 5.96
CA VAL A 88 7.96 3.08 5.35
C VAL A 88 8.98 2.48 6.31
N PRO A 89 8.91 1.18 6.67
CA PRO A 89 9.86 0.60 7.60
C PRO A 89 11.28 0.60 7.00
N GLU A 90 12.29 0.99 7.79
CA GLU A 90 13.70 1.09 7.37
C GLU A 90 14.24 -0.18 6.69
N GLN A 91 13.73 -1.36 7.11
CA GLN A 91 14.11 -2.63 6.48
C GLN A 91 13.75 -2.70 4.99
N PHE A 92 12.80 -1.87 4.55
CA PHE A 92 12.38 -1.83 3.15
C PHE A 92 13.36 -1.06 2.26
N ASP A 93 14.16 -0.16 2.79
CA ASP A 93 15.14 0.64 2.03
C ASP A 93 16.16 -0.23 1.31
N MET A 94 16.62 -1.29 1.98
CA MET A 94 17.53 -2.24 1.35
C MET A 94 16.86 -2.96 0.17
N ILE A 95 15.57 -3.29 0.27
CA ILE A 95 14.81 -3.93 -0.80
C ILE A 95 14.61 -2.95 -1.96
N GLN A 96 14.32 -1.69 -1.66
CA GLN A 96 14.23 -0.62 -2.65
C GLN A 96 15.56 -0.42 -3.38
N LEU A 97 16.67 -0.38 -2.66
CA LEU A 97 18.00 -0.28 -3.24
C LEU A 97 18.29 -1.45 -4.19
N ILE A 98 17.97 -2.67 -3.79
CA ILE A 98 18.10 -3.85 -4.67
C ILE A 98 17.25 -3.70 -5.93
N ASN A 99 16.04 -3.16 -5.82
CA ASN A 99 15.16 -2.94 -6.96
C ASN A 99 15.70 -1.88 -7.93
N GLU A 100 16.26 -0.79 -7.42
CA GLU A 100 16.87 0.27 -8.25
C GLU A 100 18.11 -0.23 -8.98
N TYR A 101 18.96 -0.97 -8.29
CA TYR A 101 20.20 -1.50 -8.85
C TYR A 101 20.09 -2.92 -9.39
N LYS A 102 18.87 -3.42 -9.61
CA LYS A 102 18.62 -4.82 -10.05
C LYS A 102 19.45 -5.24 -11.25
N THR A 103 19.67 -4.35 -12.21
CA THR A 103 20.50 -4.64 -13.41
C THR A 103 21.94 -4.92 -13.02
N TYR A 104 22.52 -4.18 -12.08
CA TYR A 104 23.88 -4.38 -11.59
C TYR A 104 23.97 -5.61 -10.69
N VAL A 105 22.99 -5.82 -9.82
CA VAL A 105 22.89 -7.02 -8.98
C VAL A 105 22.84 -8.27 -9.86
N MET A 106 22.02 -8.24 -10.90
CA MET A 106 21.89 -9.34 -11.86
C MET A 106 23.18 -9.60 -12.64
N ALA A 107 23.93 -8.56 -12.99
CA ALA A 107 25.24 -8.70 -13.66
C ALA A 107 26.30 -9.36 -12.75
N GLY A 108 26.18 -9.15 -11.41
CA GLY A 108 27.09 -9.73 -10.40
C GLY A 108 26.72 -11.17 -10.00
N ILE A 109 25.53 -11.67 -10.32
CA ILE A 109 25.13 -13.05 -10.01
C ILE A 109 25.84 -14.01 -10.97
N ASP A 110 26.72 -14.84 -10.43
CA ASP A 110 27.45 -15.87 -11.18
C ASP A 110 26.53 -17.07 -11.44
N CYS A 111 25.72 -16.97 -12.51
CA CYS A 111 24.88 -18.08 -12.97
C CYS A 111 25.70 -18.95 -13.92
N LYS A 112 25.97 -20.18 -13.51
CA LYS A 112 26.70 -21.17 -14.34
C LYS A 112 25.86 -21.67 -15.53
N ASP A 113 24.54 -21.59 -15.45
CA ASP A 113 23.61 -22.01 -16.49
C ASP A 113 22.87 -20.83 -17.11
N GLN A 114 22.84 -20.78 -18.44
CA GLN A 114 22.09 -19.77 -19.19
C GLN A 114 20.57 -19.87 -18.97
N GLY A 115 20.06 -21.06 -18.65
CA GLY A 115 18.65 -21.29 -18.33
C GLY A 115 18.26 -20.65 -17.01
N GLU A 116 19.07 -20.84 -15.97
CA GLU A 116 18.89 -20.20 -14.66
C GLU A 116 18.91 -18.68 -14.78
N ARG A 117 19.89 -18.14 -15.54
CA ARG A 117 20.01 -16.69 -15.75
C ARG A 117 18.77 -16.10 -16.43
N LYS A 118 18.18 -16.81 -17.41
CA LYS A 118 16.94 -16.37 -18.06
C LYS A 118 15.76 -16.36 -17.10
N ILE A 119 15.63 -17.38 -16.26
CA ILE A 119 14.54 -17.47 -15.25
C ILE A 119 14.67 -16.33 -14.25
N ILE A 120 15.87 -16.09 -13.71
CA ILE A 120 16.13 -15.03 -12.75
C ILE A 120 15.83 -13.66 -13.38
N ASN A 121 16.33 -13.38 -14.61
CA ASN A 121 16.02 -12.15 -15.33
C ASN A 121 14.51 -11.96 -15.49
N GLN A 122 13.79 -13.00 -15.89
CA GLN A 122 12.36 -12.95 -16.13
C GLN A 122 11.56 -12.68 -14.83
N VAL A 123 12.02 -13.22 -13.70
CA VAL A 123 11.44 -12.95 -12.37
C VAL A 123 11.65 -11.49 -11.98
N PHE A 124 12.86 -10.96 -12.14
CA PHE A 124 13.16 -9.56 -11.81
C PHE A 124 12.49 -8.56 -12.78
N GLU A 125 12.42 -8.84 -14.07
CA GLU A 125 11.74 -8.00 -15.06
C GLU A 125 10.22 -7.92 -14.81
N ASN A 126 9.62 -9.00 -14.33
CA ASN A 126 8.19 -9.07 -14.05
C ASN A 126 7.86 -8.72 -12.58
N SER A 127 8.85 -8.38 -11.77
CA SER A 127 8.61 -8.01 -10.38
C SER A 127 7.74 -6.75 -10.29
N LYS A 128 6.63 -6.88 -9.58
CA LYS A 128 5.77 -5.75 -9.21
C LYS A 128 5.97 -5.48 -7.72
N MET A 129 7.01 -4.73 -7.43
CA MET A 129 7.27 -4.33 -6.05
C MET A 129 6.07 -3.60 -5.47
N ARG A 130 5.73 -3.92 -4.23
CA ARG A 130 4.72 -3.21 -3.46
C ARG A 130 5.40 -2.62 -2.24
N ILE A 131 5.20 -1.35 -2.02
CA ILE A 131 5.79 -0.62 -0.91
C ILE A 131 4.91 -0.82 0.32
N PRO A 132 5.41 -1.40 1.42
CA PRO A 132 4.65 -1.47 2.66
C PRO A 132 4.57 -0.08 3.29
N ILE A 133 3.36 0.45 3.40
CA ILE A 133 3.11 1.71 4.11
C ILE A 133 2.45 1.36 5.44
N PHE A 134 3.10 1.77 6.50
CA PHE A 134 2.61 1.70 7.86
C PHE A 134 1.87 2.99 8.17
N CYS A 135 0.75 2.89 8.85
CA CYS A 135 -0.13 4.00 9.18
C CYS A 135 -0.43 3.94 10.67
N GLU A 136 -0.02 4.94 11.42
CA GLU A 136 -0.43 5.12 12.80
C GLU A 136 -1.75 5.88 12.80
N LEU A 137 -2.86 5.12 12.89
CA LEU A 137 -4.22 5.63 12.75
C LEU A 137 -4.73 6.14 14.08
N GLY A 138 -4.89 7.45 14.23
CA GLY A 138 -5.38 8.08 15.44
C GLY A 138 -4.41 9.08 16.03
N SER A 139 -4.50 9.32 17.34
CA SER A 139 -3.63 10.25 18.06
C SER A 139 -2.41 9.57 18.67
N GLU A 140 -1.36 10.36 18.95
CA GLU A 140 -0.06 9.91 19.49
C GLU A 140 -0.12 8.93 20.69
N CYS A 141 -1.20 8.96 21.47
CA CYS A 141 -1.31 8.14 22.69
C CYS A 141 -2.11 6.85 22.51
N ASP A 142 -2.99 6.79 21.51
CA ASP A 142 -3.90 5.66 21.27
C ASP A 142 -4.09 5.48 19.76
N TYR A 143 -3.09 4.93 19.09
CA TYR A 143 -3.18 4.62 17.67
C TYR A 143 -3.42 3.14 17.39
N TRP A 144 -3.91 2.88 16.18
CA TRP A 144 -3.98 1.56 15.60
C TRP A 144 -2.99 1.46 14.44
N LEU A 145 -2.17 0.43 14.46
CA LEU A 145 -1.32 0.16 13.33
C LEU A 145 -2.16 -0.31 12.15
N GLY A 146 -2.20 0.49 11.10
CA GLY A 146 -2.70 0.12 9.79
C GLY A 146 -1.55 -0.22 8.87
N ILE A 147 -1.68 -1.27 8.05
CA ILE A 147 -0.63 -1.63 7.09
C ILE A 147 -1.25 -1.84 5.72
N GLY A 148 -0.83 -1.01 4.78
CA GLY A 148 -1.21 -1.09 3.38
C GLY A 148 -0.02 -1.41 2.48
N LYS A 149 -0.30 -1.81 1.24
CA LYS A 149 0.72 -2.06 0.22
C LYS A 149 0.47 -1.14 -0.97
N ALA A 150 1.26 -0.09 -1.05
CA ALA A 150 1.19 0.86 -2.16
C ALA A 150 1.80 0.28 -3.43
N LEU A 151 1.22 0.61 -4.56
CA LEU A 151 1.79 0.36 -5.88
C LEU A 151 2.63 1.57 -6.28
N PRO A 152 3.90 1.40 -6.68
CA PRO A 152 4.76 2.52 -7.05
C PRO A 152 4.15 3.46 -8.10
N GLU A 153 3.44 2.90 -9.08
CA GLU A 153 2.77 3.66 -10.14
C GLU A 153 1.62 4.57 -9.67
N ASN A 154 1.18 4.40 -8.43
CA ASN A 154 0.12 5.19 -7.81
C ASN A 154 0.66 6.22 -6.80
N LEU A 155 1.96 6.25 -6.55
CA LEU A 155 2.59 7.32 -5.79
C LEU A 155 2.54 8.63 -6.59
N MET A 156 2.28 9.72 -5.89
CA MET A 156 2.26 11.07 -6.44
C MET A 156 3.52 11.86 -6.04
N VAL A 157 4.39 11.22 -5.29
CA VAL A 157 5.70 11.71 -4.84
C VAL A 157 6.75 10.65 -5.16
N GLU A 158 8.02 11.03 -5.23
CA GLU A 158 9.10 10.07 -5.36
C GLU A 158 9.21 9.21 -4.09
N TYR A 159 9.76 8.01 -4.21
CA TYR A 159 9.87 7.10 -3.06
C TYR A 159 10.58 7.74 -1.87
N TYR A 160 11.70 8.41 -2.12
CA TYR A 160 12.51 9.04 -1.07
C TYR A 160 11.83 10.26 -0.44
N ASP A 161 10.90 10.91 -1.13
CA ASP A 161 10.11 12.01 -0.58
C ASP A 161 9.04 11.53 0.42
N LEU A 162 8.81 10.21 0.52
CA LEU A 162 7.91 9.66 1.54
C LEU A 162 8.40 9.94 2.96
N GLU A 163 9.72 10.03 3.18
CA GLU A 163 10.31 10.41 4.46
C GLU A 163 9.85 11.82 4.90
N ASP A 164 9.57 12.72 3.96
CA ASP A 164 9.07 14.06 4.26
C ASP A 164 7.70 14.06 4.93
N PHE A 165 6.97 12.95 4.86
CA PHE A 165 5.65 12.78 5.46
C PHE A 165 5.68 12.07 6.81
N GLU A 166 6.82 11.55 7.24
CA GLU A 166 6.99 10.99 8.58
C GLU A 166 6.79 12.07 9.66
N GLY A 167 6.04 11.74 10.70
CA GLY A 167 5.68 12.71 11.75
C GLY A 167 4.71 13.81 11.30
N LYS A 168 4.10 13.68 10.12
CA LYS A 168 3.06 14.59 9.64
C LYS A 168 1.71 13.89 9.58
N GLU A 169 0.70 14.54 10.11
CA GLU A 169 -0.68 14.07 9.99
C GLU A 169 -1.15 14.14 8.53
N VAL A 170 -1.61 13.02 7.99
CA VAL A 170 -2.22 12.88 6.67
C VAL A 170 -3.61 12.28 6.79
N THR A 171 -4.44 12.52 5.78
CA THR A 171 -5.73 11.85 5.63
C THR A 171 -5.58 10.60 4.79
N ILE A 172 -6.08 9.47 5.29
CA ILE A 172 -5.99 8.16 4.65
C ILE A 172 -7.40 7.69 4.34
N ILE A 173 -7.66 7.36 3.06
CA ILE A 173 -8.86 6.64 2.64
C ILE A 173 -8.43 5.23 2.28
N ALA A 174 -8.98 4.25 2.97
CA ALA A 174 -8.63 2.85 2.77
C ALA A 174 -9.83 1.93 2.98
N ARG A 175 -9.79 0.76 2.34
CA ARG A 175 -10.72 -0.32 2.61
C ARG A 175 -10.09 -1.29 3.60
N LEU A 176 -10.80 -1.64 4.65
CA LEU A 176 -10.36 -2.62 5.63
C LEU A 176 -10.41 -4.03 5.03
N GLU A 177 -9.25 -4.65 4.81
CA GLU A 177 -9.16 -6.00 4.23
C GLU A 177 -9.10 -7.10 5.28
N SER A 178 -8.42 -6.85 6.39
CA SER A 178 -8.21 -7.85 7.43
C SER A 178 -7.87 -7.22 8.78
N ARG A 179 -8.02 -8.03 9.84
CA ARG A 179 -7.45 -7.76 11.16
C ARG A 179 -6.49 -8.86 11.49
N LYS A 180 -5.32 -8.52 12.01
CA LYS A 180 -4.30 -9.43 12.43
C LYS A 180 -4.02 -9.21 13.90
N TYR A 181 -4.01 -10.31 14.63
CA TYR A 181 -3.79 -10.29 16.08
C TYR A 181 -2.46 -10.96 16.36
N PHE A 182 -1.56 -10.22 16.99
CA PHE A 182 -0.29 -10.75 17.50
C PHE A 182 -0.58 -11.70 18.65
N LYS A 183 0.13 -12.82 18.68
CA LYS A 183 0.05 -13.78 19.78
C LYS A 183 1.45 -14.06 20.30
N ASP A 184 2.10 -15.08 19.74
CA ASP A 184 3.42 -15.54 20.20
C ASP A 184 4.47 -15.47 19.08
N LYS A 185 4.04 -15.12 17.87
CA LYS A 185 4.92 -15.09 16.68
C LYS A 185 4.70 -13.80 15.91
N PRO A 186 5.79 -13.18 15.45
CA PRO A 186 5.71 -12.01 14.59
C PRO A 186 4.78 -12.25 13.38
N LEU A 187 4.08 -11.21 12.98
CA LEU A 187 3.13 -11.25 11.88
C LEU A 187 3.80 -10.74 10.62
N PRO A 188 3.94 -11.56 9.55
CA PRO A 188 4.59 -11.13 8.33
C PRO A 188 3.74 -10.10 7.59
N VAL A 189 4.35 -8.95 7.32
CA VAL A 189 3.75 -7.83 6.62
C VAL A 189 4.20 -7.77 5.16
N PHE A 190 5.47 -8.01 4.93
CA PHE A 190 6.07 -8.03 3.61
C PHE A 190 6.85 -9.33 3.41
N ASP A 191 6.56 -10.01 2.30
CA ASP A 191 7.21 -11.26 1.90
C ASP A 191 7.94 -10.98 0.57
N ILE A 192 9.27 -11.01 0.60
CA ILE A 192 10.11 -10.69 -0.55
C ILE A 192 9.75 -11.53 -1.79
N TYR A 193 9.41 -12.79 -1.60
CA TYR A 193 9.06 -13.68 -2.72
C TYR A 193 7.71 -13.35 -3.34
N LYS A 194 6.77 -12.88 -2.51
CA LYS A 194 5.42 -12.54 -2.95
C LYS A 194 5.32 -11.09 -3.41
N ASP A 195 5.79 -10.18 -2.55
CA ASP A 195 5.49 -8.76 -2.67
C ASP A 195 6.54 -8.01 -3.49
N PHE A 196 7.75 -8.59 -3.64
CA PHE A 196 8.80 -8.07 -4.51
C PHE A 196 8.96 -8.91 -5.77
N LEU A 197 9.23 -10.23 -5.65
CA LEU A 197 9.47 -11.08 -6.81
C LEU A 197 8.20 -11.57 -7.50
N GLY A 198 7.02 -11.37 -6.89
CA GLY A 198 5.74 -11.74 -7.49
C GLY A 198 5.51 -13.25 -7.67
N LEU A 199 6.25 -14.09 -6.93
CA LEU A 199 6.20 -15.54 -7.09
C LEU A 199 4.86 -16.12 -6.61
N ASN A 200 4.36 -17.08 -7.35
CA ASN A 200 3.16 -17.81 -6.96
C ASN A 200 3.40 -18.71 -5.73
N ARG A 201 2.31 -19.17 -5.12
CA ARG A 201 2.38 -19.98 -3.87
C ARG A 201 3.17 -21.28 -4.01
N ALA A 202 3.12 -21.93 -5.19
CA ALA A 202 3.79 -23.19 -5.43
C ALA A 202 5.31 -23.00 -5.43
N LEU A 203 5.81 -22.04 -6.22
CA LEU A 203 7.23 -21.69 -6.29
C LEU A 203 7.78 -21.25 -4.93
N ARG A 204 7.01 -20.41 -4.19
CA ARG A 204 7.43 -19.97 -2.84
C ARG A 204 7.61 -21.16 -1.88
N LYS A 205 6.71 -22.14 -1.91
CA LYS A 205 6.83 -23.33 -1.08
C LYS A 205 8.05 -24.18 -1.41
N GLU A 206 8.36 -24.30 -2.69
CA GLU A 206 9.52 -25.05 -3.18
C GLU A 206 10.82 -24.38 -2.68
N ILE A 207 10.96 -23.07 -2.90
CA ILE A 207 12.14 -22.31 -2.46
C ILE A 207 12.34 -22.37 -0.94
N VAL A 208 11.28 -22.17 -0.15
CA VAL A 208 11.36 -22.21 1.32
C VAL A 208 11.68 -23.61 1.83
N SER A 209 11.25 -24.69 1.12
CA SER A 209 11.57 -26.06 1.51
C SER A 209 13.06 -26.42 1.31
N GLU A 210 13.72 -25.76 0.35
CA GLU A 210 15.13 -26.00 0.04
C GLU A 210 16.09 -25.16 0.88
N LYS A 211 15.65 -23.97 1.35
CA LYS A 211 16.46 -23.05 2.15
C LYS A 211 16.15 -23.23 3.63
N LYS A 212 17.18 -23.52 4.41
CA LYS A 212 17.10 -23.61 5.89
C LYS A 212 17.15 -22.25 6.59
N GLU A 213 17.38 -21.16 5.86
CA GLU A 213 17.44 -19.82 6.40
C GLU A 213 16.16 -19.07 6.05
N GLU A 214 15.51 -18.51 7.07
CA GLU A 214 14.36 -17.63 6.92
C GLU A 214 14.84 -16.38 6.18
N PHE A 215 14.32 -16.17 4.98
CA PHE A 215 14.56 -14.92 4.26
C PHE A 215 13.79 -13.81 4.97
N GLU A 216 14.44 -12.67 5.08
CA GLU A 216 13.94 -11.49 5.78
C GLU A 216 12.56 -11.08 5.25
N CYS A 217 11.53 -11.44 6.01
CA CYS A 217 10.23 -10.80 5.94
C CYS A 217 10.27 -9.57 6.81
N ILE A 218 9.53 -8.52 6.45
CA ILE A 218 9.23 -7.46 7.39
C ILE A 218 8.08 -7.95 8.24
N ASP A 219 8.32 -8.06 9.53
CA ASP A 219 7.38 -8.61 10.50
C ASP A 219 7.04 -7.56 11.55
N VAL A 220 5.85 -7.66 12.16
CA VAL A 220 5.43 -6.83 13.29
C VAL A 220 5.01 -7.70 14.48
N GLU A 221 5.24 -7.18 15.69
CA GLU A 221 4.94 -7.83 16.97
C GLU A 221 3.76 -7.17 17.68
N GLU A 222 2.82 -6.64 16.92
CA GLU A 222 1.61 -6.00 17.41
C GLU A 222 0.39 -6.30 16.54
N ASP A 223 -0.79 -6.00 17.05
CA ASP A 223 -2.04 -6.12 16.29
C ASP A 223 -2.07 -5.08 15.18
N TYR A 224 -2.53 -5.46 13.99
CA TYR A 224 -2.67 -4.50 12.90
C TYR A 224 -3.91 -4.71 12.02
N LEU A 225 -4.30 -3.64 11.35
CA LEU A 225 -5.33 -3.61 10.32
C LEU A 225 -4.68 -3.70 8.94
N GLY A 226 -5.04 -4.72 8.17
CA GLY A 226 -4.64 -4.80 6.77
C GLY A 226 -5.52 -3.89 5.91
N LEU A 227 -4.89 -2.96 5.19
CA LEU A 227 -5.55 -1.90 4.43
C LEU A 227 -5.31 -2.04 2.93
N GLU A 228 -6.37 -1.91 2.14
CA GLU A 228 -6.28 -1.58 0.73
C GLU A 228 -6.29 -0.06 0.59
N LEU A 229 -5.12 0.55 0.36
CA LEU A 229 -4.98 1.99 0.24
C LEU A 229 -5.68 2.49 -1.03
N LEU A 230 -6.51 3.51 -0.89
CA LEU A 230 -7.22 4.18 -1.98
C LEU A 230 -6.64 5.56 -2.26
N ALA A 231 -6.47 6.38 -1.21
CA ALA A 231 -5.82 7.68 -1.29
C ALA A 231 -5.13 8.03 0.03
N ILE A 232 -4.05 8.83 -0.05
CA ILE A 232 -3.35 9.46 1.08
C ILE A 232 -3.05 10.92 0.67
N TYR A 233 -3.52 11.91 1.46
CA TYR A 233 -3.35 13.33 1.18
C TYR A 233 -3.35 14.21 2.44
#